data_152f2c7efb0f2e1df17b3d5e4c1e3110
#
_entry.id   152f2c7efb0f2e1df17b3d5e4c1e3110
#
_cell.length_a   1.000
_cell.length_b   1.000
_cell.length_c   1.000
_cell.angle_alpha   90.00
_cell.angle_beta   90.00
_cell.angle_gamma   90.00
#
_symmetry.space_group_name_H-M   'P 1'
#
loop_
_entity.id
_entity.type
_entity.pdbx_description
1 polymer ?
#
loop_
_entity_poly.entity_id
_entity_poly.type
_entity_poly.pdbx_seq_one_letter_code
_entity_poly.pdbx_strand_id
1 'polypeptide(L)'
;MKKSLVLAMAMALGVTASAYAANPFSDVPAGHWAYDSINKLAAAGVIDGYGDGTFGGDKLMTRYEMAQIVARAMAKGANVDKLAAEFADELDSLGVRVANLEKKADNVKITGEVRFRYVDQDGAMSRRTLDRGYRVLGNDSNHVADIRSRIWINGMINDDWTYTGMLQNVQNLNNNAGDENTSFQRAYVDGKLGGMAVRAGRYNLVIADGNIYDTRADGLELSYGNNVKVKGFVGKATDDITVVPYMHIQRMPEEKTLSTGDITNGGKYWGLALEGELAKGLKATAGYTKFKDMGTETAEKTDIDNGIWHAGLSYDIGHFNLSAMYLKGDLSADKSNNIGNIDINSAIDQYLDDDGFVIGLSYKGAKAEDAGSWGAWAKYYDQGAQTYVAHTTDANTFGMTGFKGFGVGANYTLAKNIVANVAYYNTESKLMKELPGIAADLDRTKDHRFWTDVTFTF
;
A
#
# COMPACT_ATOMS: atom_id res chain seq x y z
N MET A 1 1.09 -51.35 -6.49
CA MET A 1 0.82 -49.92 -6.71
C MET A 1 -0.56 -49.48 -6.24
N LYS A 2 -1.64 -50.23 -6.44
CA LYS A 2 -3.03 -49.87 -6.10
C LYS A 2 -3.28 -49.57 -4.60
N LYS A 3 -2.70 -50.35 -3.68
CA LYS A 3 -2.98 -50.24 -2.23
C LYS A 3 -2.36 -48.96 -1.61
N SER A 4 -1.16 -48.61 -2.05
CA SER A 4 -0.46 -47.40 -1.56
C SER A 4 -1.05 -46.10 -2.10
N LEU A 5 -1.69 -46.11 -3.29
CA LEU A 5 -2.26 -44.92 -3.88
C LEU A 5 -3.55 -44.48 -3.18
N VAL A 6 -4.43 -45.42 -2.84
CA VAL A 6 -5.68 -45.13 -2.10
C VAL A 6 -5.37 -44.59 -0.70
N LEU A 7 -4.34 -45.11 -0.05
CA LEU A 7 -3.90 -44.60 1.26
C LEU A 7 -3.29 -43.20 1.16
N ALA A 8 -2.50 -42.93 0.12
CA ALA A 8 -1.91 -41.61 -0.13
C ALA A 8 -2.98 -40.53 -0.41
N MET A 9 -4.02 -40.87 -1.18
CA MET A 9 -5.13 -39.92 -1.42
C MET A 9 -5.95 -39.66 -0.15
N ALA A 10 -6.21 -40.66 0.68
CA ALA A 10 -6.96 -40.48 1.92
C ALA A 10 -6.18 -39.57 2.92
N MET A 11 -4.84 -39.67 2.95
CA MET A 11 -4.00 -38.77 3.76
C MET A 11 -3.91 -37.35 3.20
N ALA A 12 -3.92 -37.19 1.88
CA ALA A 12 -3.85 -35.88 1.22
C ALA A 12 -5.11 -35.01 1.44
N LEU A 13 -6.26 -35.65 1.63
CA LEU A 13 -7.54 -34.93 1.84
C LEU A 13 -7.70 -34.33 3.23
N GLY A 14 -6.88 -34.66 4.23
CA GLY A 14 -6.94 -34.08 5.57
C GLY A 14 -8.32 -34.16 6.26
N VAL A 15 -9.16 -35.15 5.88
CA VAL A 15 -10.56 -35.22 6.29
C VAL A 15 -10.65 -35.52 7.79
N THR A 16 -10.99 -34.51 8.58
CA THR A 16 -11.39 -34.69 9.97
C THR A 16 -12.73 -35.44 10.02
N ALA A 17 -12.74 -36.52 10.77
CA ALA A 17 -13.89 -37.44 10.90
C ALA A 17 -15.14 -36.71 11.39
N SER A 18 -16.16 -36.64 10.55
CA SER A 18 -17.51 -36.42 11.01
C SER A 18 -18.48 -37.20 10.12
N ALA A 19 -19.23 -38.05 10.78
CA ALA A 19 -20.30 -38.93 10.32
C ALA A 19 -19.86 -40.17 9.54
N TYR A 20 -19.93 -41.33 10.18
CA TYR A 20 -19.91 -42.67 9.58
C TYR A 20 -21.15 -42.85 8.72
N ALA A 21 -21.08 -42.48 7.44
CA ALA A 21 -21.95 -43.06 6.45
C ALA A 21 -21.52 -44.54 6.23
N ALA A 22 -22.44 -45.46 6.20
CA ALA A 22 -22.14 -46.86 5.88
C ALA A 22 -21.41 -46.92 4.53
N ASN A 23 -20.43 -47.83 4.41
CA ASN A 23 -19.71 -48.03 3.16
C ASN A 23 -20.68 -48.28 1.99
N PRO A 24 -20.65 -47.44 0.94
CA PRO A 24 -21.55 -47.64 -0.19
C PRO A 24 -21.22 -48.88 -1.05
N PHE A 25 -20.09 -49.57 -0.78
CA PHE A 25 -19.58 -50.66 -1.62
C PHE A 25 -19.72 -52.01 -0.93
N SER A 26 -20.43 -52.91 -1.58
CA SER A 26 -20.77 -54.24 -1.06
C SER A 26 -19.57 -55.20 -0.99
N ASP A 27 -18.53 -54.96 -1.77
CA ASP A 27 -17.32 -55.78 -1.88
C ASP A 27 -16.17 -55.33 -0.95
N VAL A 28 -16.39 -54.33 -0.09
CA VAL A 28 -15.43 -53.85 0.89
C VAL A 28 -15.98 -54.07 2.32
N PRO A 29 -15.71 -55.22 2.92
CA PRO A 29 -16.26 -55.53 4.26
C PRO A 29 -15.59 -54.69 5.37
N ALA A 30 -16.31 -54.48 6.46
CA ALA A 30 -15.88 -53.65 7.57
C ALA A 30 -14.51 -54.02 8.19
N GLY A 31 -14.09 -55.27 8.05
CA GLY A 31 -12.78 -55.76 8.50
C GLY A 31 -11.65 -55.59 7.47
N HIS A 32 -11.93 -55.01 6.30
CA HIS A 32 -10.88 -54.82 5.28
C HIS A 32 -9.97 -53.66 5.66
N TRP A 33 -8.66 -53.80 5.51
CA TRP A 33 -7.67 -52.79 5.90
C TRP A 33 -7.87 -51.39 5.28
N ALA A 34 -8.49 -51.34 4.11
CA ALA A 34 -8.75 -50.10 3.40
C ALA A 34 -10.16 -49.51 3.65
N TYR A 35 -11.01 -50.17 4.45
CA TYR A 35 -12.41 -49.80 4.66
C TYR A 35 -12.62 -48.35 4.98
N ASP A 36 -11.93 -47.84 6.00
CA ASP A 36 -12.04 -46.44 6.43
C ASP A 36 -11.55 -45.43 5.39
N SER A 37 -10.48 -45.77 4.67
CA SER A 37 -9.92 -44.93 3.61
C SER A 37 -10.85 -44.85 2.40
N ILE A 38 -11.46 -45.96 2.01
CA ILE A 38 -12.45 -46.03 0.91
C ILE A 38 -13.69 -45.24 1.30
N ASN A 39 -14.21 -45.43 2.51
CA ASN A 39 -15.37 -44.68 3.00
C ASN A 39 -15.12 -43.16 2.99
N LYS A 40 -13.96 -42.71 3.46
CA LYS A 40 -13.60 -41.29 3.43
C LYS A 40 -13.54 -40.73 2.01
N LEU A 41 -12.94 -41.46 1.09
CA LEU A 41 -12.85 -41.07 -0.32
C LEU A 41 -14.22 -41.04 -1.01
N ALA A 42 -15.09 -42.01 -0.71
CA ALA A 42 -16.46 -42.05 -1.21
C ALA A 42 -17.31 -40.91 -0.63
N ALA A 43 -17.25 -40.67 0.69
CA ALA A 43 -17.94 -39.57 1.35
C ALA A 43 -17.47 -38.21 0.83
N ALA A 44 -16.19 -38.06 0.49
CA ALA A 44 -15.62 -36.87 -0.15
C ALA A 44 -15.99 -36.77 -1.65
N GLY A 45 -16.65 -37.74 -2.26
CA GLY A 45 -17.00 -37.78 -3.69
C GLY A 45 -15.77 -37.85 -4.61
N VAL A 46 -14.68 -38.44 -4.15
CA VAL A 46 -13.45 -38.69 -4.92
C VAL A 46 -13.57 -39.98 -5.71
N ILE A 47 -14.23 -40.99 -5.12
CA ILE A 47 -14.52 -42.29 -5.75
C ILE A 47 -16.02 -42.59 -5.69
N ASP A 48 -16.58 -43.09 -6.81
CA ASP A 48 -17.99 -43.48 -6.91
C ASP A 48 -18.19 -44.99 -6.99
N GLY A 49 -17.10 -45.76 -7.14
CA GLY A 49 -17.17 -47.19 -7.44
C GLY A 49 -17.71 -47.46 -8.82
N TYR A 50 -18.23 -48.67 -9.01
CA TYR A 50 -18.89 -49.10 -10.26
C TYR A 50 -20.41 -49.03 -10.09
N GLY A 51 -21.13 -48.93 -11.20
CA GLY A 51 -22.59 -48.77 -11.18
C GLY A 51 -23.37 -49.94 -10.59
N ASP A 52 -22.69 -51.04 -10.28
CA ASP A 52 -23.22 -52.23 -9.59
C ASP A 52 -23.10 -52.18 -8.04
N GLY A 53 -22.66 -51.06 -7.50
CA GLY A 53 -22.47 -50.87 -6.06
C GLY A 53 -21.21 -51.55 -5.50
N THR A 54 -20.20 -51.82 -6.34
CA THR A 54 -18.93 -52.39 -5.94
C THR A 54 -17.78 -51.36 -6.07
N PHE A 55 -16.77 -51.51 -5.24
CA PHE A 55 -15.50 -50.75 -5.36
C PHE A 55 -14.58 -51.38 -6.42
N GLY A 56 -14.64 -52.68 -6.59
CA GLY A 56 -13.88 -53.44 -7.58
C GLY A 56 -12.37 -53.44 -7.29
N GLY A 57 -11.97 -53.63 -6.03
CA GLY A 57 -10.58 -53.55 -5.58
C GLY A 57 -9.60 -54.50 -6.28
N ASP A 58 -10.10 -55.61 -6.87
CA ASP A 58 -9.29 -56.58 -7.60
C ASP A 58 -9.32 -56.34 -9.13
N LYS A 59 -10.13 -55.42 -9.63
CA LYS A 59 -10.15 -55.05 -11.05
C LYS A 59 -8.92 -54.28 -11.46
N LEU A 60 -8.43 -54.50 -12.66
CA LEU A 60 -7.41 -53.68 -13.28
C LEU A 60 -8.01 -52.31 -13.62
N MET A 61 -7.40 -51.25 -13.12
CA MET A 61 -7.82 -49.88 -13.41
C MET A 61 -6.96 -49.31 -14.55
N THR A 62 -7.62 -48.70 -15.51
CA THR A 62 -6.94 -47.99 -16.61
C THR A 62 -6.29 -46.71 -16.10
N ARG A 63 -5.29 -46.16 -16.84
CA ARG A 63 -4.69 -44.86 -16.51
C ARG A 63 -5.75 -43.74 -16.55
N TYR A 64 -6.73 -43.78 -17.45
CA TYR A 64 -7.83 -42.83 -17.54
C TYR A 64 -8.76 -42.85 -16.32
N GLU A 65 -9.12 -44.02 -15.81
CA GLU A 65 -9.91 -44.15 -14.57
C GLU A 65 -9.13 -43.57 -13.37
N MET A 66 -7.83 -43.82 -13.34
CA MET A 66 -6.97 -43.25 -12.30
C MET A 66 -6.88 -41.71 -12.42
N ALA A 67 -6.72 -41.18 -13.64
CA ALA A 67 -6.72 -39.75 -13.91
C ALA A 67 -8.03 -39.07 -13.49
N GLN A 68 -9.19 -39.71 -13.70
CA GLN A 68 -10.49 -39.21 -13.22
C GLN A 68 -10.52 -39.08 -11.69
N ILE A 69 -9.98 -40.05 -10.96
CA ILE A 69 -9.91 -40.05 -9.50
C ILE A 69 -8.99 -38.90 -9.04
N VAL A 70 -7.83 -38.73 -9.70
CA VAL A 70 -6.89 -37.62 -9.42
C VAL A 70 -7.58 -36.28 -9.68
N ALA A 71 -8.28 -36.11 -10.80
CA ALA A 71 -9.04 -34.90 -11.13
C ALA A 71 -10.05 -34.52 -10.05
N ARG A 72 -10.83 -35.51 -9.56
CA ARG A 72 -11.82 -35.29 -8.50
C ARG A 72 -11.14 -34.94 -7.16
N ALA A 73 -10.03 -35.60 -6.83
CA ALA A 73 -9.28 -35.29 -5.63
C ALA A 73 -8.76 -33.84 -5.65
N MET A 74 -8.24 -33.37 -6.81
CA MET A 74 -7.83 -31.99 -7.02
C MET A 74 -8.99 -31.00 -6.88
N ALA A 75 -10.13 -31.30 -7.50
CA ALA A 75 -11.34 -30.47 -7.40
C ALA A 75 -11.87 -30.35 -5.96
N LYS A 76 -11.50 -31.26 -5.06
CA LYS A 76 -11.80 -31.22 -3.62
C LYS A 76 -10.67 -30.63 -2.77
N GLY A 77 -9.65 -30.03 -3.40
CA GLY A 77 -8.56 -29.37 -2.70
C GLY A 77 -7.48 -30.30 -2.12
N ALA A 78 -7.42 -31.55 -2.58
CA ALA A 78 -6.36 -32.48 -2.15
C ALA A 78 -5.03 -32.11 -2.79
N ASN A 79 -3.94 -32.12 -2.02
CA ASN A 79 -2.59 -32.00 -2.57
C ASN A 79 -2.17 -33.34 -3.20
N VAL A 80 -2.30 -33.41 -4.51
CA VAL A 80 -1.97 -34.59 -5.34
C VAL A 80 -0.98 -34.26 -6.47
N ASP A 81 -0.14 -33.25 -6.28
CA ASP A 81 0.77 -32.71 -7.31
C ASP A 81 1.60 -33.76 -8.02
N LYS A 82 2.14 -34.74 -7.27
CA LYS A 82 2.91 -35.85 -7.84
C LYS A 82 2.06 -36.76 -8.73
N LEU A 83 0.80 -36.99 -8.36
CA LEU A 83 -0.14 -37.80 -9.18
C LEU A 83 -0.62 -37.02 -10.37
N ALA A 84 -0.86 -35.74 -10.22
CA ALA A 84 -1.22 -34.85 -11.32
C ALA A 84 -0.11 -34.80 -12.39
N ALA A 85 1.15 -34.75 -11.96
CA ALA A 85 2.29 -34.82 -12.89
C ALA A 85 2.42 -36.19 -13.58
N GLU A 86 2.16 -37.31 -12.87
CA GLU A 86 2.21 -38.67 -13.44
C GLU A 86 1.10 -38.94 -14.46
N PHE A 87 -0.08 -38.32 -14.27
CA PHE A 87 -1.25 -38.49 -15.14
C PHE A 87 -1.54 -37.28 -16.01
N ALA A 88 -0.55 -36.44 -16.28
CA ALA A 88 -0.73 -35.17 -17.00
C ALA A 88 -1.38 -35.37 -18.39
N ASP A 89 -0.93 -36.32 -19.15
CA ASP A 89 -1.43 -36.59 -20.51
C ASP A 89 -2.89 -37.06 -20.50
N GLU A 90 -3.25 -37.93 -19.55
CA GLU A 90 -4.62 -38.41 -19.41
C GLU A 90 -5.57 -37.32 -18.90
N LEU A 91 -5.10 -36.49 -17.97
CA LEU A 91 -5.82 -35.31 -17.46
C LEU A 91 -6.10 -34.31 -18.58
N ASP A 92 -5.11 -34.03 -19.42
CA ASP A 92 -5.31 -33.18 -20.60
C ASP A 92 -6.31 -33.79 -21.62
N SER A 93 -6.20 -35.09 -21.87
CA SER A 93 -7.13 -35.83 -22.76
C SER A 93 -8.59 -35.86 -22.24
N LEU A 94 -8.79 -35.86 -20.92
CA LEU A 94 -10.09 -35.75 -20.27
C LEU A 94 -10.65 -34.32 -20.27
N GLY A 95 -9.93 -33.35 -20.87
CA GLY A 95 -10.29 -31.94 -20.87
C GLY A 95 -10.15 -31.29 -19.48
N VAL A 96 -9.53 -31.98 -18.53
CA VAL A 96 -9.20 -31.48 -17.23
C VAL A 96 -7.95 -30.60 -17.40
N ARG A 97 -8.13 -29.42 -17.96
CA ARG A 97 -7.11 -28.38 -18.04
C ARG A 97 -6.88 -27.79 -16.66
N VAL A 98 -6.31 -28.57 -15.73
CA VAL A 98 -6.13 -28.17 -14.35
C VAL A 98 -5.31 -26.88 -14.27
N ALA A 99 -4.20 -26.80 -15.00
CA ALA A 99 -3.38 -25.58 -15.05
C ALA A 99 -4.05 -24.41 -15.78
N ASN A 100 -4.93 -24.68 -16.76
CA ASN A 100 -5.65 -23.64 -17.49
C ASN A 100 -7.02 -23.30 -16.90
N LEU A 101 -7.62 -24.21 -16.13
CA LEU A 101 -8.84 -23.92 -15.37
C LEU A 101 -8.54 -23.08 -14.12
N GLU A 102 -7.46 -23.36 -13.41
CA GLU A 102 -6.96 -22.48 -12.34
C GLU A 102 -6.59 -21.10 -12.88
N LYS A 103 -5.88 -21.03 -14.02
CA LYS A 103 -5.58 -19.76 -14.70
C LYS A 103 -6.81 -19.04 -15.26
N LYS A 104 -7.88 -19.74 -15.63
CA LYS A 104 -9.09 -19.12 -16.20
C LYS A 104 -10.22 -18.94 -15.19
N ALA A 105 -10.29 -19.74 -14.14
CA ALA A 105 -11.30 -19.57 -13.09
C ALA A 105 -11.01 -18.34 -12.22
N ASP A 106 -9.72 -17.93 -12.09
CA ASP A 106 -9.29 -16.80 -11.27
C ASP A 106 -8.58 -15.70 -12.08
N ASN A 107 -9.11 -15.35 -13.26
CA ASN A 107 -8.61 -14.16 -13.98
C ASN A 107 -8.76 -12.87 -13.16
N VAL A 108 -9.64 -12.85 -12.16
CA VAL A 108 -9.89 -11.73 -11.29
C VAL A 108 -9.83 -12.19 -9.83
N LYS A 109 -8.83 -11.71 -9.10
CA LYS A 109 -8.71 -11.90 -7.66
C LYS A 109 -9.20 -10.67 -6.93
N ILE A 110 -10.12 -10.86 -6.00
CA ILE A 110 -10.64 -9.82 -5.12
C ILE A 110 -10.04 -10.04 -3.74
N THR A 111 -9.48 -8.98 -3.17
CA THR A 111 -8.97 -8.94 -1.79
C THR A 111 -9.44 -7.65 -1.14
N GLY A 112 -9.40 -7.58 0.17
CA GLY A 112 -9.86 -6.38 0.84
C GLY A 112 -9.16 -6.11 2.17
N GLU A 113 -9.33 -4.88 2.63
CA GLU A 113 -8.94 -4.45 3.96
C GLU A 113 -10.03 -3.58 4.59
N VAL A 114 -10.20 -3.72 5.89
CA VAL A 114 -10.95 -2.79 6.73
C VAL A 114 -10.03 -2.31 7.83
N ARG A 115 -9.88 -0.99 7.95
CA ARG A 115 -9.05 -0.35 8.97
C ARG A 115 -9.91 0.53 9.87
N PHE A 116 -9.89 0.25 11.16
CA PHE A 116 -10.38 1.15 12.21
C PHE A 116 -9.22 1.99 12.68
N ARG A 117 -9.36 3.32 12.65
CA ARG A 117 -8.31 4.24 13.02
C ARG A 117 -8.82 5.22 14.07
N TYR A 118 -7.95 5.54 15.02
CA TYR A 118 -8.09 6.65 15.94
C TYR A 118 -6.80 7.48 15.93
N VAL A 119 -6.96 8.78 15.80
CA VAL A 119 -5.88 9.75 15.86
C VAL A 119 -6.27 10.82 16.85
N ASP A 120 -5.37 11.11 17.78
CA ASP A 120 -5.45 12.27 18.66
C ASP A 120 -4.30 13.22 18.33
N GLN A 121 -4.64 14.49 18.14
CA GLN A 121 -3.69 15.51 17.74
C GLN A 121 -3.85 16.72 18.65
N ASP A 122 -2.73 17.12 19.28
CA ASP A 122 -2.67 18.29 20.15
C ASP A 122 -1.50 19.18 19.73
N GLY A 123 -1.78 20.46 19.52
CA GLY A 123 -0.76 21.42 19.11
C GLY A 123 -1.28 22.48 18.11
N ALA A 124 -0.36 23.14 17.44
CA ALA A 124 -0.64 24.26 16.55
C ALA A 124 -1.61 23.93 15.42
N MET A 125 -1.61 22.69 14.94
CA MET A 125 -2.44 22.27 13.81
C MET A 125 -3.80 21.74 14.21
N SER A 126 -3.95 21.17 15.41
CA SER A 126 -5.26 20.77 15.95
C SER A 126 -6.19 21.98 16.16
N ARG A 127 -5.61 23.14 16.34
CA ARG A 127 -6.29 24.43 16.56
C ARG A 127 -6.79 25.10 15.28
N ARG A 128 -6.61 24.47 14.11
CA ARG A 128 -7.07 25.01 12.82
C ARG A 128 -8.50 24.58 12.51
N THR A 129 -9.46 25.03 13.26
CA THR A 129 -10.87 24.99 12.82
C THR A 129 -11.08 26.05 11.75
N LEU A 130 -11.40 25.61 10.52
CA LEU A 130 -11.85 26.47 9.44
C LEU A 130 -13.30 26.90 9.71
N ASP A 131 -13.48 27.98 10.45
CA ASP A 131 -14.76 28.65 10.46
C ASP A 131 -14.63 29.99 9.73
N ARG A 132 -15.29 30.08 8.58
CA ARG A 132 -15.56 31.28 7.78
C ARG A 132 -14.37 32.22 7.48
N GLY A 133 -13.24 31.66 7.06
CA GLY A 133 -12.15 32.47 6.52
C GLY A 133 -11.27 33.17 7.56
N TYR A 134 -11.54 33.04 8.84
CA TYR A 134 -10.68 33.50 9.94
C TYR A 134 -10.26 32.32 10.81
N ARG A 135 -8.97 32.11 10.90
CA ARG A 135 -8.39 31.10 11.79
C ARG A 135 -8.28 31.64 13.18
N VAL A 136 -9.16 31.24 14.05
CA VAL A 136 -8.96 31.39 15.50
C VAL A 136 -8.10 30.22 15.93
N LEU A 137 -6.90 30.52 16.43
CA LEU A 137 -6.05 29.52 17.09
C LEU A 137 -6.75 29.11 18.39
N GLY A 138 -7.50 28.03 18.38
CA GLY A 138 -8.14 27.46 19.57
C GLY A 138 -7.17 26.52 20.28
N ASN A 139 -7.47 26.21 21.53
CA ASN A 139 -6.64 25.36 22.39
C ASN A 139 -7.23 23.93 22.51
N ASP A 140 -7.99 23.51 21.51
CA ASP A 140 -8.71 22.23 21.56
C ASP A 140 -7.91 21.11 20.90
N SER A 141 -7.83 19.97 21.60
CA SER A 141 -7.38 18.71 21.01
C SER A 141 -8.36 18.28 19.91
N ASN A 142 -7.83 17.85 18.78
CA ASN A 142 -8.61 17.33 17.66
C ASN A 142 -8.41 15.83 17.54
N HIS A 143 -9.47 15.08 17.61
CA HIS A 143 -9.43 13.64 17.41
C HIS A 143 -10.21 13.24 16.16
N VAL A 144 -9.72 12.23 15.47
CA VAL A 144 -10.35 11.64 14.30
C VAL A 144 -10.50 10.15 14.54
N ALA A 145 -11.71 9.63 14.40
CA ALA A 145 -11.98 8.21 14.35
C ALA A 145 -12.65 7.89 13.01
N ASP A 146 -12.13 6.96 12.27
CA ASP A 146 -12.70 6.54 10.99
C ASP A 146 -12.59 5.03 10.74
N ILE A 147 -13.46 4.57 9.85
CA ILE A 147 -13.38 3.25 9.24
C ILE A 147 -13.06 3.45 7.76
N ARG A 148 -11.96 2.85 7.30
CA ARG A 148 -11.61 2.80 5.88
C ARG A 148 -11.79 1.39 5.35
N SER A 149 -12.60 1.23 4.31
CA SER A 149 -12.73 0.00 3.56
C SER A 149 -12.06 0.13 2.20
N ARG A 150 -11.26 -0.85 1.81
CA ARG A 150 -10.64 -0.97 0.49
C ARG A 150 -10.92 -2.33 -0.11
N ILE A 151 -11.28 -2.36 -1.37
CA ILE A 151 -11.45 -3.58 -2.15
C ILE A 151 -10.54 -3.49 -3.37
N TRP A 152 -9.64 -4.45 -3.48
CA TRP A 152 -8.72 -4.59 -4.59
C TRP A 152 -9.25 -5.60 -5.59
N ILE A 153 -9.19 -5.24 -6.85
CA ILE A 153 -9.59 -6.06 -8.00
C ILE A 153 -8.34 -6.23 -8.86
N ASN A 154 -7.77 -7.42 -8.85
CA ASN A 154 -6.58 -7.74 -9.63
C ASN A 154 -6.97 -8.69 -10.75
N GLY A 155 -6.81 -8.27 -12.00
CA GLY A 155 -7.15 -9.05 -13.20
C GLY A 155 -5.90 -9.40 -14.00
N MET A 156 -5.77 -10.66 -14.42
CA MET A 156 -4.76 -11.06 -15.39
C MET A 156 -5.27 -10.73 -16.80
N ILE A 157 -4.57 -9.85 -17.53
CA ILE A 157 -4.90 -9.53 -18.91
C ILE A 157 -4.32 -10.62 -19.83
N ASN A 158 -3.04 -10.93 -19.64
CA ASN A 158 -2.32 -12.04 -20.26
C ASN A 158 -1.09 -12.39 -19.40
N ASP A 159 -0.18 -13.23 -19.90
CA ASP A 159 0.99 -13.70 -19.13
C ASP A 159 1.95 -12.58 -18.72
N ASP A 160 1.97 -11.45 -19.45
CA ASP A 160 2.88 -10.30 -19.21
C ASP A 160 2.18 -9.09 -18.59
N TRP A 161 0.85 -9.03 -18.58
CA TRP A 161 0.10 -7.84 -18.20
C TRP A 161 -1.01 -8.14 -17.19
N THR A 162 -1.10 -7.31 -16.18
CA THR A 162 -2.13 -7.35 -15.14
C THR A 162 -2.82 -5.99 -15.01
N TYR A 163 -4.09 -6.01 -14.61
CA TYR A 163 -4.84 -4.83 -14.19
C TYR A 163 -5.01 -4.82 -12.68
N THR A 164 -4.90 -3.66 -12.07
CA THR A 164 -5.22 -3.44 -10.65
C THR A 164 -6.19 -2.28 -10.51
N GLY A 165 -7.35 -2.55 -9.92
CA GLY A 165 -8.32 -1.57 -9.48
C GLY A 165 -8.41 -1.53 -7.96
N MET A 166 -8.67 -0.38 -7.35
CA MET A 166 -8.93 -0.26 -5.92
C MET A 166 -10.07 0.72 -5.65
N LEU A 167 -11.14 0.21 -5.07
CA LEU A 167 -12.24 1.00 -4.51
C LEU A 167 -11.92 1.34 -3.06
N GLN A 168 -12.20 2.56 -2.66
CA GLN A 168 -12.06 3.01 -1.27
C GLN A 168 -13.28 3.76 -0.81
N ASN A 169 -13.69 3.48 0.42
CA ASN A 169 -14.64 4.26 1.19
C ASN A 169 -14.03 4.59 2.55
N VAL A 170 -14.26 5.80 3.05
CA VAL A 170 -13.86 6.24 4.38
C VAL A 170 -15.08 6.80 5.07
N GLN A 171 -15.42 6.29 6.25
CA GLN A 171 -16.53 6.76 7.08
C GLN A 171 -15.98 7.38 8.34
N ASN A 172 -16.34 8.64 8.60
CA ASN A 172 -15.97 9.35 9.80
C ASN A 172 -16.91 8.99 10.94
N LEU A 173 -16.37 8.48 12.05
CA LEU A 173 -17.15 8.06 13.23
C LEU A 173 -17.43 9.19 14.20
N ASN A 174 -16.72 10.32 14.09
CA ASN A 174 -16.87 11.42 15.05
C ASN A 174 -18.18 12.19 14.87
N ASN A 175 -18.64 12.32 13.65
CA ASN A 175 -19.77 13.20 13.32
C ASN A 175 -21.03 12.44 12.89
N ASN A 176 -20.97 11.11 12.79
CA ASN A 176 -22.06 10.27 12.31
C ASN A 176 -22.69 10.81 10.99
N ALA A 177 -21.84 11.36 10.12
CA ALA A 177 -22.23 12.09 8.92
C ALA A 177 -22.45 11.13 7.77
N GLY A 178 -23.30 10.24 7.77
CA GLY A 178 -23.78 9.50 6.62
C GLY A 178 -22.72 8.92 5.69
N ASP A 179 -23.15 8.56 4.51
CA ASP A 179 -22.32 7.82 3.53
C ASP A 179 -21.29 8.71 2.86
N GLU A 180 -20.02 8.39 3.09
CA GLU A 180 -18.90 8.93 2.31
C GLU A 180 -18.88 8.31 0.91
N ASN A 181 -18.42 9.07 -0.07
CA ASN A 181 -18.36 8.61 -1.45
C ASN A 181 -17.37 7.43 -1.62
N THR A 182 -17.82 6.39 -2.32
CA THR A 182 -16.97 5.29 -2.76
C THR A 182 -16.43 5.59 -4.15
N SER A 183 -15.12 5.55 -4.31
CA SER A 183 -14.48 5.87 -5.58
C SER A 183 -13.31 4.94 -5.91
N PHE A 184 -12.97 4.87 -7.21
CA PHE A 184 -11.73 4.26 -7.66
C PHE A 184 -10.56 5.16 -7.31
N GLN A 185 -9.79 4.75 -6.31
CA GLN A 185 -8.56 5.43 -5.92
C GLN A 185 -7.36 4.99 -6.76
N ARG A 186 -7.44 3.81 -7.37
CA ARG A 186 -6.40 3.24 -8.24
C ARG A 186 -7.05 2.49 -9.39
N ALA A 187 -6.48 2.64 -10.59
CA ALA A 187 -6.88 1.93 -11.79
C ALA A 187 -5.69 1.96 -12.78
N TYR A 188 -4.89 0.90 -12.81
CA TYR A 188 -3.67 0.87 -13.60
C TYR A 188 -3.36 -0.53 -14.12
N VAL A 189 -2.46 -0.58 -15.08
CA VAL A 189 -1.90 -1.82 -15.61
C VAL A 189 -0.42 -1.91 -15.29
N ASP A 190 0.04 -3.10 -14.94
CA ASP A 190 1.44 -3.46 -14.83
C ASP A 190 1.77 -4.49 -15.92
N GLY A 191 2.94 -4.35 -16.53
CA GLY A 191 3.35 -5.30 -17.55
C GLY A 191 4.81 -5.21 -17.92
N LYS A 192 5.17 -5.94 -18.98
CA LYS A 192 6.52 -5.98 -19.53
C LYS A 192 6.50 -5.62 -21.03
N LEU A 193 7.43 -4.78 -21.43
CA LEU A 193 7.63 -4.40 -22.84
C LEU A 193 9.12 -4.38 -23.15
N GLY A 194 9.59 -5.31 -24.01
CA GLY A 194 10.99 -5.36 -24.43
C GLY A 194 11.98 -5.46 -23.27
N GLY A 195 11.65 -6.18 -22.20
CA GLY A 195 12.48 -6.32 -21.00
C GLY A 195 12.35 -5.20 -19.96
N MET A 196 11.65 -4.13 -20.26
CA MET A 196 11.30 -3.07 -19.32
C MET A 196 10.02 -3.44 -18.56
N ALA A 197 9.96 -3.15 -17.26
CA ALA A 197 8.70 -3.15 -16.54
C ALA A 197 7.98 -1.81 -16.78
N VAL A 198 6.67 -1.89 -16.99
CA VAL A 198 5.80 -0.77 -17.34
C VAL A 198 4.65 -0.72 -16.35
N ARG A 199 4.37 0.46 -15.79
CA ARG A 199 3.14 0.75 -15.06
C ARG A 199 2.46 1.96 -15.67
N ALA A 200 1.15 1.88 -15.96
CA ALA A 200 0.41 2.98 -16.57
C ALA A 200 -1.01 3.08 -16.02
N GLY A 201 -1.47 4.29 -15.77
CA GLY A 201 -2.79 4.61 -15.25
C GLY A 201 -2.75 5.40 -13.95
N ARG A 202 -3.78 5.23 -13.11
CA ARG A 202 -3.85 5.86 -11.78
C ARG A 202 -3.31 4.91 -10.72
N TYR A 203 -2.15 5.22 -10.16
CA TYR A 203 -1.49 4.37 -9.17
C TYR A 203 -0.93 5.19 -8.00
N ASN A 204 -0.41 4.54 -6.97
CA ASN A 204 0.36 5.21 -5.92
C ASN A 204 1.78 5.44 -6.42
N LEU A 205 2.11 6.68 -6.71
CA LEU A 205 3.47 7.07 -7.01
C LEU A 205 4.22 7.27 -5.69
N VAL A 206 5.33 6.55 -5.55
CA VAL A 206 6.20 6.66 -4.36
C VAL A 206 7.57 7.14 -4.84
N ILE A 207 8.02 8.29 -4.35
CA ILE A 207 9.30 8.89 -4.71
C ILE A 207 10.11 9.09 -3.43
N ALA A 208 11.38 8.67 -3.44
CA ALA A 208 12.31 8.77 -2.30
C ALA A 208 11.74 8.16 -1.01
N ASP A 209 11.28 6.90 -1.09
CA ASP A 209 10.63 6.16 0.01
C ASP A 209 9.46 6.92 0.65
N GLY A 210 8.74 7.71 -0.17
CA GLY A 210 7.60 8.51 0.26
C GLY A 210 7.97 9.87 0.85
N ASN A 211 9.24 10.21 0.94
CA ASN A 211 9.66 11.49 1.53
C ASN A 211 9.43 12.70 0.59
N ILE A 212 9.29 12.49 -0.72
CA ILE A 212 8.95 13.53 -1.68
C ILE A 212 7.46 13.48 -2.04
N TYR A 213 7.00 12.28 -2.42
CA TYR A 213 5.65 12.05 -2.89
C TYR A 213 5.22 10.62 -2.57
N ASP A 214 4.06 10.45 -1.97
CA ASP A 214 3.47 9.15 -1.66
C ASP A 214 1.94 9.26 -1.67
N THR A 215 1.39 9.43 -2.86
CA THR A 215 -0.06 9.42 -3.04
C THR A 215 -0.40 9.02 -4.47
N ARG A 216 -1.68 9.09 -4.85
CA ARG A 216 -2.11 8.75 -6.20
C ARG A 216 -1.58 9.75 -7.23
N ALA A 217 -1.26 9.23 -8.40
CA ALA A 217 -0.90 10.00 -9.58
C ALA A 217 -1.39 9.28 -10.83
N ASP A 218 -1.64 10.05 -11.89
CA ASP A 218 -1.99 9.53 -13.22
C ASP A 218 -0.75 9.59 -14.10
N GLY A 219 -0.23 8.45 -14.55
CA GLY A 219 1.03 8.49 -15.27
C GLY A 219 1.51 7.18 -15.86
N LEU A 220 2.75 7.26 -16.30
CA LEU A 220 3.54 6.15 -16.84
C LEU A 220 4.85 6.05 -16.04
N GLU A 221 5.16 4.84 -15.60
CA GLU A 221 6.45 4.49 -15.00
C GLU A 221 7.09 3.38 -15.80
N LEU A 222 8.36 3.55 -16.14
CA LEU A 222 9.18 2.58 -16.83
C LEU A 222 10.38 2.25 -15.96
N SER A 223 10.72 0.97 -15.83
CA SER A 223 11.93 0.57 -15.12
C SER A 223 12.68 -0.53 -15.88
N TYR A 224 14.00 -0.43 -15.87
CA TYR A 224 14.89 -1.38 -16.52
C TYR A 224 16.11 -1.66 -15.63
N GLY A 225 16.55 -2.90 -15.61
CA GLY A 225 17.72 -3.36 -14.85
C GLY A 225 17.37 -4.43 -13.81
N ASN A 226 18.41 -5.04 -13.25
CA ASN A 226 18.28 -6.10 -12.25
C ASN A 226 18.74 -5.62 -10.87
N ASN A 227 20.06 -5.72 -10.58
CA ASN A 227 20.61 -5.29 -9.29
C ASN A 227 20.56 -3.77 -9.11
N VAL A 228 20.79 -3.05 -10.18
CA VAL A 228 20.57 -1.61 -10.27
C VAL A 228 19.50 -1.37 -11.32
N LYS A 229 18.45 -0.65 -10.97
CA LYS A 229 17.34 -0.29 -11.82
C LYS A 229 17.38 1.20 -12.14
N VAL A 230 17.18 1.52 -13.39
CA VAL A 230 16.86 2.87 -13.83
C VAL A 230 15.34 2.96 -13.92
N LYS A 231 14.77 3.96 -13.28
CA LYS A 231 13.33 4.23 -13.27
C LYS A 231 13.09 5.60 -13.88
N GLY A 232 12.22 5.68 -14.88
CA GLY A 232 11.71 6.93 -15.44
C GLY A 232 10.21 7.01 -15.23
N PHE A 233 9.69 8.17 -14.86
CA PHE A 233 8.27 8.36 -14.64
C PHE A 233 7.80 9.75 -15.07
N VAL A 234 6.55 9.83 -15.54
CA VAL A 234 5.93 11.05 -16.05
C VAL A 234 4.42 10.98 -15.88
N GLY A 235 3.79 12.11 -15.57
CA GLY A 235 2.34 12.15 -15.45
C GLY A 235 1.79 13.43 -14.85
N LYS A 236 0.58 13.31 -14.28
CA LYS A 236 -0.12 14.35 -13.53
C LYS A 236 -0.20 13.93 -12.06
N ALA A 237 0.19 14.82 -11.16
CA ALA A 237 0.04 14.60 -9.72
C ALA A 237 -1.43 14.73 -9.29
N THR A 238 -1.77 14.23 -8.11
CA THR A 238 -3.12 14.38 -7.56
C THR A 238 -3.44 15.85 -7.29
N ASP A 239 -4.71 16.19 -7.40
CA ASP A 239 -5.21 17.53 -7.04
C ASP A 239 -5.45 17.67 -5.51
N ASP A 240 -5.35 16.58 -4.74
CA ASP A 240 -5.46 16.59 -3.27
C ASP A 240 -4.11 16.93 -2.61
N ILE A 241 -3.50 18.03 -3.00
CA ILE A 241 -2.25 18.51 -2.43
C ILE A 241 -2.51 19.80 -1.67
N THR A 242 -2.18 19.82 -0.37
CA THR A 242 -2.10 21.08 0.37
C THR A 242 -0.73 21.67 0.11
N VAL A 243 -0.64 22.59 -0.82
CA VAL A 243 0.61 23.21 -1.21
C VAL A 243 0.73 24.60 -0.57
N VAL A 244 1.95 24.88 -0.21
CA VAL A 244 2.54 26.14 0.24
C VAL A 244 1.55 27.08 0.92
N PRO A 245 1.81 27.43 2.17
CA PRO A 245 1.12 28.56 2.74
C PRO A 245 1.40 29.77 1.84
N TYR A 246 0.36 30.29 1.21
CA TYR A 246 0.36 31.63 0.73
C TYR A 246 0.78 32.50 1.91
N MET A 247 1.99 33.04 1.87
CA MET A 247 2.42 33.91 2.94
C MET A 247 1.67 35.22 2.85
N HIS A 248 0.74 35.42 3.76
CA HIS A 248 0.12 36.72 4.00
C HIS A 248 1.08 37.54 4.84
N ILE A 249 1.78 38.44 4.22
CA ILE A 249 2.55 39.45 4.95
C ILE A 249 1.58 40.58 5.29
N GLN A 250 1.06 40.57 6.49
CA GLN A 250 0.31 41.68 7.03
C GLN A 250 1.27 42.76 7.52
N ARG A 251 1.37 43.86 6.82
CA ARG A 251 1.99 45.06 7.33
C ARG A 251 0.88 45.98 7.83
N MET A 252 0.74 46.11 9.15
CA MET A 252 -0.11 47.12 9.74
C MET A 252 0.41 48.54 9.35
N PRO A 253 -0.44 49.55 8.96
CA PRO A 253 -1.86 49.72 9.28
C PRO A 253 -2.85 49.57 8.14
N GLU A 254 -2.50 49.02 6.99
CA GLU A 254 -3.46 48.70 5.94
C GLU A 254 -3.52 47.19 5.76
N GLU A 255 -4.71 46.62 6.03
CA GLU A 255 -4.99 45.21 5.95
C GLU A 255 -4.70 44.64 4.56
N LYS A 256 -3.60 43.96 4.41
CA LYS A 256 -3.36 43.02 3.34
C LYS A 256 -3.24 41.63 3.96
N THR A 257 -4.30 40.89 3.85
CA THR A 257 -4.38 39.52 4.34
C THR A 257 -3.76 38.55 3.34
N LEU A 258 -2.83 37.69 3.73
CA LEU A 258 -2.31 36.53 3.01
C LEU A 258 -3.26 35.37 3.23
N SER A 259 -4.00 34.92 2.23
CA SER A 259 -4.79 33.72 2.35
C SER A 259 -3.99 32.48 1.97
N THR A 260 -4.05 31.45 2.80
CA THR A 260 -3.59 30.13 2.38
C THR A 260 -4.60 29.61 1.37
N GLY A 261 -4.24 29.60 0.10
CA GLY A 261 -5.01 28.92 -0.92
C GLY A 261 -4.62 27.43 -0.93
N ASP A 262 -5.61 26.55 -0.97
CA ASP A 262 -5.33 25.15 -1.30
C ASP A 262 -4.87 25.10 -2.76
N ILE A 263 -3.76 24.44 -3.06
CA ILE A 263 -3.44 24.08 -4.43
C ILE A 263 -4.40 22.98 -4.82
N THR A 264 -5.26 23.33 -5.76
CA THR A 264 -6.26 22.42 -6.31
C THR A 264 -5.76 21.68 -7.54
N ASN A 265 -4.56 22.03 -8.04
CA ASN A 265 -3.92 21.38 -9.17
C ASN A 265 -2.50 20.93 -8.81
N GLY A 266 -2.31 19.62 -8.67
CA GLY A 266 -1.01 19.02 -8.37
C GLY A 266 0.02 19.13 -9.49
N GLY A 267 -0.36 19.68 -10.64
CA GLY A 267 0.52 19.89 -11.77
C GLY A 267 0.95 18.59 -12.47
N LYS A 268 1.97 18.73 -13.32
CA LYS A 268 2.61 17.63 -14.04
C LYS A 268 3.91 17.26 -13.36
N TYR A 269 4.33 16.01 -13.50
CA TYR A 269 5.62 15.58 -12.99
C TYR A 269 6.39 14.76 -14.03
N TRP A 270 7.70 14.79 -13.92
CA TRP A 270 8.58 13.81 -14.53
C TRP A 270 9.80 13.60 -13.64
N GLY A 271 10.43 12.44 -13.73
CA GLY A 271 11.61 12.14 -12.94
C GLY A 271 12.39 10.95 -13.46
N LEU A 272 13.62 10.87 -12.95
CA LEU A 272 14.52 9.74 -13.14
C LEU A 272 15.09 9.34 -11.79
N ALA A 273 15.17 8.03 -11.53
CA ALA A 273 15.78 7.49 -10.33
C ALA A 273 16.64 6.27 -10.66
N LEU A 274 17.68 6.09 -9.88
CA LEU A 274 18.50 4.89 -9.79
C LEU A 274 18.23 4.23 -8.46
N GLU A 275 17.90 2.96 -8.46
CA GLU A 275 17.63 2.19 -7.25
C GLU A 275 18.37 0.85 -7.35
N GLY A 276 19.03 0.42 -6.28
CA GLY A 276 19.70 -0.88 -6.33
C GLY A 276 20.35 -1.30 -5.05
N GLU A 277 20.75 -2.58 -5.02
CA GLU A 277 21.53 -3.17 -3.96
C GLU A 277 23.02 -3.08 -4.34
N LEU A 278 23.78 -2.26 -3.59
CA LEU A 278 25.21 -2.04 -3.81
C LEU A 278 26.07 -3.16 -3.22
N ALA A 279 25.60 -3.74 -2.11
CA ALA A 279 26.18 -4.89 -1.43
C ALA A 279 25.08 -5.60 -0.66
N LYS A 280 25.32 -6.83 -0.21
CA LYS A 280 24.33 -7.59 0.55
C LYS A 280 23.74 -6.80 1.71
N GLY A 281 22.44 -6.52 1.62
CA GLY A 281 21.69 -5.74 2.61
C GLY A 281 21.89 -4.23 2.50
N LEU A 282 22.81 -3.72 1.66
CA LEU A 282 23.02 -2.29 1.44
C LEU A 282 22.33 -1.84 0.15
N LYS A 283 21.26 -1.09 0.28
CA LYS A 283 20.49 -0.52 -0.83
C LYS A 283 20.75 0.97 -0.93
N ALA A 284 20.76 1.49 -2.16
CA ALA A 284 20.89 2.90 -2.44
C ALA A 284 19.82 3.34 -3.45
N THR A 285 19.40 4.59 -3.30
CA THR A 285 18.57 5.29 -4.28
C THR A 285 19.13 6.69 -4.51
N ALA A 286 19.02 7.18 -5.73
CA ALA A 286 19.30 8.57 -6.06
C ALA A 286 18.45 8.98 -7.26
N GLY A 287 17.98 10.23 -7.28
CA GLY A 287 17.15 10.67 -8.40
C GLY A 287 16.83 12.14 -8.37
N TYR A 288 16.12 12.54 -9.43
CA TYR A 288 15.58 13.89 -9.59
C TYR A 288 14.14 13.82 -10.07
N THR A 289 13.31 14.66 -9.49
CA THR A 289 11.90 14.81 -9.87
C THR A 289 11.58 16.27 -10.05
N LYS A 290 10.95 16.63 -11.16
CA LYS A 290 10.41 17.98 -11.40
C LYS A 290 8.90 17.93 -11.40
N PHE A 291 8.28 18.70 -10.53
CA PHE A 291 6.87 19.05 -10.57
C PHE A 291 6.71 20.41 -11.24
N LYS A 292 5.73 20.54 -12.14
CA LYS A 292 5.49 21.73 -12.95
C LYS A 292 4.03 22.10 -12.94
N ASP A 293 3.78 23.40 -13.11
CA ASP A 293 2.44 23.94 -13.24
C ASP A 293 1.53 23.57 -12.04
N MET A 294 2.12 23.47 -10.83
CA MET A 294 1.32 23.35 -9.60
C MET A 294 0.64 24.68 -9.32
N GLY A 295 -0.63 24.69 -8.96
CA GLY A 295 -1.29 25.95 -8.79
C GLY A 295 -2.69 25.89 -8.18
N THR A 296 -3.29 27.06 -7.94
CA THR A 296 -4.68 27.22 -7.51
C THR A 296 -5.56 27.47 -8.71
N GLU A 297 -6.81 26.96 -8.70
CA GLU A 297 -7.83 27.28 -9.71
C GLU A 297 -8.49 28.66 -9.50
N THR A 298 -7.99 29.46 -8.56
CA THR A 298 -8.47 30.82 -8.37
C THR A 298 -8.08 31.71 -9.55
N ALA A 299 -8.78 32.83 -9.73
CA ALA A 299 -8.69 33.74 -10.90
C ALA A 299 -7.27 34.27 -11.18
N GLU A 300 -6.34 34.12 -10.27
CA GLU A 300 -4.91 34.37 -10.43
C GLU A 300 -4.19 33.02 -10.44
N LYS A 301 -3.93 32.47 -11.63
CA LYS A 301 -3.13 31.26 -11.81
C LYS A 301 -1.72 31.49 -11.24
N THR A 302 -1.40 30.74 -10.19
CA THR A 302 -0.05 30.69 -9.66
C THR A 302 0.61 29.43 -10.18
N ASP A 303 1.46 29.52 -11.18
CA ASP A 303 2.24 28.39 -11.67
C ASP A 303 3.49 28.27 -10.79
N ILE A 304 3.57 27.21 -10.00
CA ILE A 304 4.67 26.88 -9.12
C ILE A 304 5.37 25.62 -9.65
N ASP A 305 6.66 25.71 -9.79
CA ASP A 305 7.53 24.61 -10.18
C ASP A 305 8.39 24.18 -9.00
N ASN A 306 8.60 22.88 -8.82
CA ASN A 306 9.53 22.37 -7.81
C ASN A 306 10.40 21.24 -8.38
N GLY A 307 11.71 21.41 -8.34
CA GLY A 307 12.70 20.41 -8.70
C GLY A 307 13.34 19.81 -7.44
N ILE A 308 13.29 18.49 -7.26
CA ILE A 308 13.78 17.87 -6.04
C ILE A 308 14.77 16.76 -6.36
N TRP A 309 16.00 16.91 -5.84
CA TRP A 309 17.01 15.87 -5.80
C TRP A 309 16.88 15.04 -4.54
N HIS A 310 17.15 13.74 -4.65
CA HIS A 310 17.26 12.87 -3.49
C HIS A 310 18.41 11.88 -3.61
N ALA A 311 18.96 11.51 -2.47
CA ALA A 311 19.93 10.42 -2.33
C ALA A 311 19.70 9.69 -1.00
N GLY A 312 19.58 8.38 -1.03
CA GLY A 312 19.26 7.58 0.14
C GLY A 312 20.06 6.30 0.21
N LEU A 313 20.28 5.84 1.43
CA LEU A 313 20.89 4.56 1.76
C LEU A 313 20.03 3.83 2.78
N SER A 314 19.96 2.51 2.65
CA SER A 314 19.29 1.63 3.62
C SER A 314 20.15 0.39 3.82
N TYR A 315 20.39 0.02 5.09
CA TYR A 315 21.23 -1.13 5.43
C TYR A 315 20.52 -2.07 6.38
N ASP A 316 20.42 -3.33 5.95
CA ASP A 316 19.82 -4.43 6.71
C ASP A 316 20.88 -5.14 7.55
N ILE A 317 20.77 -5.09 8.89
CA ILE A 317 21.68 -5.73 9.85
C ILE A 317 20.88 -6.70 10.72
N GLY A 318 20.86 -7.98 10.34
CA GLY A 318 20.06 -8.98 11.04
C GLY A 318 18.58 -8.67 10.98
N HIS A 319 17.98 -8.26 12.10
CA HIS A 319 16.59 -7.86 12.19
C HIS A 319 16.38 -6.33 12.17
N PHE A 320 17.45 -5.58 12.11
CA PHE A 320 17.39 -4.12 12.07
C PHE A 320 17.57 -3.61 10.64
N ASN A 321 16.89 -2.54 10.32
CA ASN A 321 17.14 -1.74 9.13
C ASN A 321 17.46 -0.31 9.55
N LEU A 322 18.59 0.21 9.09
CA LEU A 322 19.00 1.60 9.25
C LEU A 322 18.86 2.30 7.90
N SER A 323 18.19 3.44 7.86
CA SER A 323 18.00 4.22 6.62
C SER A 323 18.33 5.69 6.83
N ALA A 324 18.81 6.32 5.76
CA ALA A 324 19.03 7.77 5.69
C ALA A 324 18.70 8.26 4.28
N MET A 325 18.02 9.40 4.20
CA MET A 325 17.67 10.07 2.95
C MET A 325 18.04 11.55 3.06
N TYR A 326 18.72 12.07 2.05
CA TYR A 326 18.95 13.50 1.86
C TYR A 326 18.11 14.01 0.70
N LEU A 327 17.59 15.20 0.83
CA LEU A 327 16.67 15.86 -0.09
C LEU A 327 17.14 17.29 -0.35
N LYS A 328 17.02 17.75 -1.60
CA LYS A 328 17.32 19.14 -1.98
C LYS A 328 16.29 19.63 -2.97
N GLY A 329 15.50 20.61 -2.60
CA GLY A 329 14.45 21.23 -3.42
C GLY A 329 14.92 22.51 -4.12
N ASP A 330 14.18 22.88 -5.17
CA ASP A 330 14.33 24.12 -5.94
C ASP A 330 12.93 24.56 -6.38
N LEU A 331 12.25 25.25 -5.46
CA LEU A 331 10.90 25.78 -5.63
C LEU A 331 10.96 27.14 -6.30
N SER A 332 10.18 27.35 -7.33
CA SER A 332 10.09 28.62 -8.03
C SER A 332 8.65 28.94 -8.43
N ALA A 333 8.27 30.21 -8.38
CA ALA A 333 7.00 30.70 -8.86
C ALA A 333 7.21 31.51 -10.15
N ASP A 334 6.22 31.52 -11.05
CA ASP A 334 6.27 32.38 -12.23
C ASP A 334 6.27 33.85 -11.79
N LYS A 335 7.08 34.67 -12.47
CA LYS A 335 7.23 36.11 -12.20
C LYS A 335 5.93 36.93 -12.32
N SER A 336 4.93 36.37 -13.01
CA SER A 336 3.58 36.98 -13.09
C SER A 336 2.83 36.96 -11.75
N ASN A 337 3.33 36.22 -10.76
CA ASN A 337 2.71 36.01 -9.47
C ASN A 337 3.18 36.94 -8.37
N ASN A 338 3.87 38.02 -8.72
CA ASN A 338 4.27 39.03 -7.74
C ASN A 338 3.03 39.67 -7.07
N ILE A 339 2.98 39.60 -5.75
CA ILE A 339 1.89 40.18 -4.96
C ILE A 339 2.30 41.61 -4.59
N GLY A 340 1.81 42.58 -5.33
CA GLY A 340 2.20 43.99 -5.17
C GLY A 340 3.66 44.20 -5.52
N ASN A 341 4.46 44.71 -4.55
CA ASN A 341 5.90 44.93 -4.73
C ASN A 341 6.79 43.79 -4.16
N ILE A 342 6.19 42.63 -3.83
CA ILE A 342 6.90 41.49 -3.25
C ILE A 342 7.23 40.51 -4.36
N ASP A 343 8.51 40.27 -4.58
CA ASP A 343 9.00 39.15 -5.39
C ASP A 343 8.82 37.86 -4.61
N ILE A 344 7.92 36.98 -5.10
CA ILE A 344 7.60 35.72 -4.45
C ILE A 344 8.82 34.81 -4.37
N ASN A 345 9.68 34.80 -5.40
CA ASN A 345 10.88 33.95 -5.38
C ASN A 345 11.85 34.39 -4.29
N SER A 346 12.02 35.70 -4.07
CA SER A 346 12.83 36.20 -2.94
C SER A 346 12.25 35.79 -1.58
N ALA A 347 10.91 35.73 -1.47
CA ALA A 347 10.27 35.27 -0.25
C ALA A 347 10.43 33.74 -0.04
N ILE A 348 10.35 32.95 -1.14
CA ILE A 348 10.64 31.51 -1.11
C ILE A 348 12.06 31.28 -0.59
N ASP A 349 13.06 31.91 -1.19
CA ASP A 349 14.47 31.75 -0.81
C ASP A 349 14.77 32.21 0.62
N GLN A 350 14.05 33.21 1.11
CA GLN A 350 14.26 33.75 2.46
C GLN A 350 13.63 32.90 3.57
N TYR A 351 12.48 32.26 3.32
CA TYR A 351 11.66 31.68 4.39
C TYR A 351 11.43 30.17 4.27
N LEU A 352 11.69 29.56 3.10
CA LEU A 352 11.43 28.17 2.85
C LEU A 352 12.74 27.41 2.65
N ASP A 353 13.11 26.60 3.63
CA ASP A 353 14.29 25.74 3.53
C ASP A 353 14.21 24.81 2.32
N ASP A 354 15.33 24.72 1.60
CA ASP A 354 15.48 23.95 0.36
C ASP A 354 16.15 22.58 0.55
N ASP A 355 16.62 22.28 1.76
CA ASP A 355 17.25 21.00 2.06
C ASP A 355 16.54 20.25 3.21
N GLY A 356 16.83 18.97 3.30
CA GLY A 356 16.29 18.14 4.37
C GLY A 356 16.89 16.76 4.41
N PHE A 357 16.70 16.10 5.52
CA PHE A 357 17.06 14.69 5.68
C PHE A 357 16.08 13.93 6.57
N VAL A 358 16.04 12.62 6.35
CA VAL A 358 15.26 11.68 7.15
C VAL A 358 16.16 10.52 7.55
N ILE A 359 16.20 10.19 8.84
CA ILE A 359 16.92 9.04 9.36
C ILE A 359 15.92 8.09 10.00
N GLY A 360 16.02 6.80 9.72
CA GLY A 360 15.13 5.77 10.23
C GLY A 360 15.88 4.57 10.78
N LEU A 361 15.34 4.01 11.85
CA LEU A 361 15.74 2.72 12.40
C LEU A 361 14.47 1.89 12.58
N SER A 362 14.47 0.67 12.07
CA SER A 362 13.37 -0.28 12.30
C SER A 362 13.91 -1.64 12.75
N TYR A 363 13.08 -2.34 13.50
CA TYR A 363 13.32 -3.70 13.98
C TYR A 363 12.18 -4.58 13.55
N LYS A 364 12.47 -5.64 12.78
CA LYS A 364 11.47 -6.58 12.25
C LYS A 364 10.29 -5.86 11.58
N GLY A 365 9.08 -6.35 11.81
CA GLY A 365 7.79 -5.88 11.33
C GLY A 365 6.71 -6.93 11.58
N ALA A 366 5.49 -6.51 11.86
CA ALA A 366 4.35 -7.40 11.90
C ALA A 366 4.09 -7.98 10.50
N LYS A 367 3.81 -9.28 10.44
CA LYS A 367 3.42 -10.01 9.23
C LYS A 367 1.99 -10.50 9.42
N ALA A 368 1.09 -10.07 8.56
CA ALA A 368 -0.33 -10.36 8.72
C ALA A 368 -0.66 -11.87 8.80
N GLU A 369 0.12 -12.69 8.08
CA GLU A 369 -0.01 -14.15 8.07
C GLU A 369 0.53 -14.84 9.33
N ASP A 370 1.37 -14.16 10.15
CA ASP A 370 2.10 -14.73 11.28
C ASP A 370 1.65 -14.07 12.60
N ALA A 371 0.68 -14.71 13.24
CA ALA A 371 0.14 -14.23 14.52
C ALA A 371 1.24 -14.19 15.60
N GLY A 372 1.33 -13.08 16.33
CA GLY A 372 2.36 -12.82 17.32
C GLY A 372 3.64 -12.17 16.75
N SER A 373 3.75 -12.02 15.42
CA SER A 373 4.84 -11.23 14.83
C SER A 373 4.68 -9.75 15.18
N TRP A 374 5.81 -9.06 15.35
CA TRP A 374 5.82 -7.66 15.74
C TRP A 374 7.03 -6.91 15.19
N GLY A 375 6.95 -5.60 15.20
CA GLY A 375 8.05 -4.71 14.89
C GLY A 375 7.92 -3.38 15.59
N ALA A 376 9.02 -2.63 15.56
CA ALA A 376 9.08 -1.27 16.07
C ALA A 376 9.95 -0.42 15.16
N TRP A 377 9.71 0.88 15.17
CA TRP A 377 10.48 1.81 14.36
C TRP A 377 10.61 3.17 15.06
N ALA A 378 11.67 3.87 14.71
CA ALA A 378 11.88 5.27 15.06
C ALA A 378 12.40 6.01 13.83
N LYS A 379 11.90 7.22 13.59
CA LYS A 379 12.37 8.10 12.52
C LYS A 379 12.56 9.50 13.04
N TYR A 380 13.59 10.17 12.54
CA TYR A 380 13.80 11.59 12.71
C TYR A 380 13.70 12.28 11.36
N TYR A 381 13.00 13.38 11.34
CA TYR A 381 12.72 14.20 10.17
C TYR A 381 13.30 15.60 10.37
N ASP A 382 13.96 16.13 9.37
CA ASP A 382 14.26 17.55 9.22
C ASP A 382 14.10 17.85 7.73
N GLN A 383 12.90 18.22 7.34
CA GLN A 383 12.54 18.44 5.94
C GLN A 383 12.17 19.90 5.71
N GLY A 384 12.92 20.56 4.83
CA GLY A 384 12.59 21.89 4.34
C GLY A 384 11.34 21.89 3.49
N ALA A 385 10.65 23.00 3.42
CA ALA A 385 9.38 23.14 2.69
C ALA A 385 9.51 22.81 1.19
N GLN A 386 10.67 23.01 0.61
CA GLN A 386 10.93 22.75 -0.80
C GLN A 386 11.28 21.28 -1.10
N THR A 387 11.46 20.43 -0.07
CA THR A 387 11.97 19.05 -0.24
C THR A 387 10.90 18.00 -0.49
N TYR A 388 9.62 18.37 -0.50
CA TYR A 388 8.49 17.47 -0.75
C TYR A 388 7.33 18.20 -1.40
N VAL A 389 6.42 17.43 -1.99
CA VAL A 389 5.20 17.96 -2.63
C VAL A 389 3.96 17.38 -1.96
N ALA A 390 3.86 16.07 -1.87
CA ALA A 390 2.74 15.43 -1.20
C ALA A 390 3.20 14.08 -0.63
N HIS A 391 3.43 14.03 0.66
CA HIS A 391 3.68 12.77 1.32
C HIS A 391 2.60 12.44 2.34
N THR A 392 2.44 11.16 2.63
CA THR A 392 1.42 10.64 3.52
C THR A 392 1.98 10.29 4.90
N THR A 393 3.16 10.82 5.26
CA THR A 393 3.67 10.60 6.61
C THR A 393 2.84 11.34 7.64
N ASP A 394 2.43 10.62 8.67
CA ASP A 394 1.66 11.19 9.77
C ASP A 394 2.50 12.15 10.65
N ALA A 395 3.81 12.21 10.43
CA ALA A 395 4.70 13.19 11.06
C ALA A 395 4.48 14.62 10.54
N ASN A 396 4.02 14.77 9.29
CA ASN A 396 3.78 16.09 8.71
C ASN A 396 2.32 16.51 8.89
N THR A 397 2.09 17.38 9.83
CA THR A 397 0.79 17.99 10.10
C THR A 397 0.71 19.44 9.60
N PHE A 398 1.81 19.98 9.10
CA PHE A 398 1.97 21.40 8.79
C PHE A 398 1.84 21.76 7.30
N GLY A 399 1.55 20.76 6.44
CA GLY A 399 1.53 20.96 5.00
C GLY A 399 2.96 21.24 4.47
N MET A 400 3.08 22.08 3.44
CA MET A 400 4.38 22.39 2.82
C MET A 400 5.12 23.57 3.49
N THR A 401 5.15 23.60 4.80
CA THR A 401 5.88 24.66 5.56
C THR A 401 7.25 24.20 6.05
N GLY A 402 7.64 22.98 5.73
CA GLY A 402 8.77 22.33 6.36
C GLY A 402 8.49 21.92 7.80
N PHE A 403 9.05 20.82 8.22
CA PHE A 403 8.88 20.32 9.58
C PHE A 403 10.11 19.56 10.05
N LYS A 404 10.28 19.50 11.36
CA LYS A 404 11.28 18.65 11.98
C LYS A 404 10.75 18.01 13.26
N GLY A 405 11.33 16.90 13.63
CA GLY A 405 10.96 16.16 14.82
C GLY A 405 11.12 14.67 14.65
N PHE A 406 10.44 13.91 15.48
CA PHE A 406 10.56 12.47 15.46
C PHE A 406 9.19 11.78 15.47
N GLY A 407 9.20 10.55 14.96
CA GLY A 407 8.12 9.58 15.11
C GLY A 407 8.67 8.26 15.64
N VAL A 408 7.89 7.61 16.49
CA VAL A 408 8.17 6.25 16.97
C VAL A 408 6.88 5.42 16.86
N GLY A 409 7.04 4.14 16.59
CA GLY A 409 5.86 3.28 16.48
C GLY A 409 6.18 1.81 16.61
N ALA A 410 5.13 1.03 16.78
CA ALA A 410 5.18 -0.42 16.81
C ALA A 410 3.95 -1.02 16.14
N ASN A 411 4.10 -2.25 15.66
CA ASN A 411 3.02 -3.04 15.11
C ASN A 411 3.04 -4.46 15.65
N TYR A 412 1.88 -5.08 15.73
CA TYR A 412 1.71 -6.43 16.27
C TYR A 412 0.58 -7.15 15.54
N THR A 413 0.81 -8.41 15.14
CA THR A 413 -0.23 -9.25 14.54
C THR A 413 -1.01 -9.96 15.63
N LEU A 414 -2.21 -9.47 15.93
CA LEU A 414 -3.11 -9.98 16.96
C LEU A 414 -3.59 -11.40 16.66
N ALA A 415 -3.94 -11.64 15.41
CA ALA A 415 -4.32 -12.92 14.85
C ALA A 415 -3.99 -12.90 13.35
N LYS A 416 -4.06 -14.04 12.67
CA LYS A 416 -3.86 -14.09 11.22
C LYS A 416 -4.74 -13.05 10.52
N ASN A 417 -4.14 -12.20 9.69
CA ASN A 417 -4.79 -11.12 8.94
C ASN A 417 -5.36 -9.97 9.79
N ILE A 418 -4.95 -9.85 11.07
CA ILE A 418 -5.36 -8.76 11.97
C ILE A 418 -4.12 -8.13 12.57
N VAL A 419 -3.79 -6.91 12.13
CA VAL A 419 -2.60 -6.17 12.56
C VAL A 419 -3.00 -4.90 13.28
N ALA A 420 -2.49 -4.69 14.49
CA ALA A 420 -2.59 -3.46 15.25
C ALA A 420 -1.33 -2.62 15.09
N ASN A 421 -1.50 -1.31 14.97
CA ASN A 421 -0.43 -0.33 14.88
C ASN A 421 -0.61 0.74 15.95
N VAL A 422 0.50 1.25 16.48
CA VAL A 422 0.55 2.43 17.34
C VAL A 422 1.75 3.27 16.95
N ALA A 423 1.56 4.59 16.89
CA ALA A 423 2.64 5.53 16.62
C ALA A 423 2.43 6.83 17.41
N TYR A 424 3.52 7.49 17.71
CA TYR A 424 3.55 8.80 18.30
C TYR A 424 4.53 9.68 17.53
N TYR A 425 4.09 10.90 17.23
CA TYR A 425 4.87 11.91 16.53
C TYR A 425 4.95 13.17 17.36
N ASN A 426 6.14 13.78 17.40
CA ASN A 426 6.37 15.08 18.00
C ASN A 426 7.17 15.89 17.00
N THR A 427 6.52 16.87 16.39
CA THR A 427 7.08 17.65 15.29
C THR A 427 6.84 19.13 15.49
N GLU A 428 7.66 19.96 14.86
CA GLU A 428 7.52 21.40 14.83
C GLU A 428 7.62 21.92 13.39
N SER A 429 6.86 22.98 13.07
CA SER A 429 6.95 23.66 11.78
C SER A 429 8.22 24.50 11.71
N LYS A 430 8.95 24.41 10.61
CA LYS A 430 10.14 25.24 10.37
C LYS A 430 9.75 26.68 10.03
N LEU A 431 8.78 26.88 9.14
CA LEU A 431 8.32 28.22 8.74
C LEU A 431 7.69 29.01 9.88
N MET A 432 6.81 28.40 10.68
CA MET A 432 6.11 29.11 11.75
C MET A 432 7.09 29.62 12.83
N LYS A 433 8.21 28.97 13.00
CA LYS A 433 9.24 29.36 13.95
C LYS A 433 9.99 30.63 13.53
N GLU A 434 10.07 30.89 12.24
CA GLU A 434 10.79 32.05 11.69
C GLU A 434 9.93 33.30 11.51
N LEU A 435 8.60 33.15 11.63
CA LEU A 435 7.69 34.28 11.46
C LEU A 435 7.65 35.17 12.73
N PRO A 436 7.92 36.49 12.61
CA PRO A 436 7.83 37.41 13.73
C PRO A 436 6.42 37.39 14.37
N GLY A 437 6.37 37.29 15.68
CA GLY A 437 5.12 37.24 16.45
C GLY A 437 4.52 35.85 16.68
N ILE A 438 4.83 34.87 15.85
CA ILE A 438 4.47 33.46 16.08
C ILE A 438 5.57 32.76 16.87
N ALA A 439 6.82 33.07 16.59
CA ALA A 439 7.99 32.53 17.30
C ALA A 439 8.01 32.86 18.80
N ALA A 440 7.27 33.88 19.23
CA ALA A 440 7.17 34.25 20.65
C ALA A 440 6.33 33.26 21.47
N ASP A 441 5.50 32.44 20.81
CA ASP A 441 4.68 31.42 21.44
C ASP A 441 5.10 30.04 20.87
N LEU A 442 6.08 29.42 21.50
CA LEU A 442 6.69 28.15 21.08
C LEU A 442 5.66 27.01 20.99
N ASP A 443 4.57 27.07 21.76
CA ASP A 443 3.51 26.07 21.70
C ASP A 443 2.73 26.14 20.38
N ARG A 444 2.76 27.27 19.68
CA ARG A 444 2.10 27.44 18.37
C ARG A 444 2.87 26.83 17.20
N THR A 445 4.11 26.40 17.41
CA THR A 445 4.96 25.81 16.37
C THR A 445 5.04 24.30 16.45
N LYS A 446 4.61 23.72 17.56
CA LYS A 446 4.72 22.27 17.83
C LYS A 446 3.40 21.57 17.63
N ASP A 447 3.48 20.30 17.25
CA ASP A 447 2.36 19.40 17.13
C ASP A 447 2.72 18.01 17.66
N HIS A 448 1.76 17.43 18.37
CA HIS A 448 1.85 16.09 18.93
C HIS A 448 0.74 15.26 18.34
N ARG A 449 1.07 14.11 17.77
CA ARG A 449 0.07 13.22 17.20
C ARG A 449 0.24 11.82 17.76
N PHE A 450 -0.83 11.30 18.35
CA PHE A 450 -0.96 9.89 18.68
C PHE A 450 -1.82 9.20 17.62
N TRP A 451 -1.33 8.10 17.06
CA TRP A 451 -2.00 7.33 16.04
C TRP A 451 -2.16 5.90 16.50
N THR A 452 -3.32 5.34 16.32
CA THR A 452 -3.54 3.90 16.48
C THR A 452 -4.54 3.40 15.45
N ASP A 453 -4.31 2.19 14.94
CA ASP A 453 -5.25 1.52 14.06
C ASP A 453 -5.21 0.01 14.23
N VAL A 454 -6.30 -0.64 13.81
CA VAL A 454 -6.38 -2.08 13.61
C VAL A 454 -6.85 -2.33 12.20
N THR A 455 -6.05 -3.07 11.43
CA THR A 455 -6.33 -3.43 10.05
C THR A 455 -6.65 -4.92 9.93
N PHE A 456 -7.77 -5.23 9.31
CA PHE A 456 -8.24 -6.57 8.96
C PHE A 456 -8.05 -6.76 7.45
N THR A 457 -7.42 -7.85 7.02
CA THR A 457 -7.24 -8.18 5.59
C THR A 457 -7.91 -9.49 5.23
N PHE A 458 -8.49 -9.61 4.02
CA PHE A 458 -9.20 -10.80 3.55
C PHE A 458 -9.06 -10.99 2.04
#